data_f58c484a6c6a7e4da2e5502a3c5c8167
#
_entry.id   f58c484a6c6a7e4da2e5502a3c5c8167
#
_cell.length_a   1.000
_cell.length_b   1.000
_cell.length_c   1.000
_cell.angle_alpha   90.00
_cell.angle_beta   90.00
_cell.angle_gamma   90.00
#
_symmetry.space_group_name_H-M   'P 1'
#
loop_
_entity.id
_entity.type
_entity.pdbx_description
1 polymer ?
#
loop_
_entity_poly.entity_id
_entity_poly.type
_entity_poly.pdbx_seq_one_letter_code
_entity_poly.pdbx_strand_id
1 'polypeptide(L)'
;SVRDPQEMLVKHILDSIVVSPYLQGDRFIDVGTGPGLPGLPLAIINPTKQFVLLDSLGKRISFIRNAVRELGLTNVEPVLSRVEEYQPEQKFDGVLSRAFASLKDMTDWCHHLPKENGYFYALKGIYHEDEVQELDKKFEVKDVITLNVPELVGERHLIVLR
;
A
#
# COMPACT_ATOMS: atom_id res chain seq x y z
N SER A 1 18.15 -16.37 -11.36
CA SER A 1 16.77 -16.62 -11.74
C SER A 1 15.82 -16.29 -10.57
N VAL A 2 14.74 -15.64 -10.90
CA VAL A 2 13.73 -15.18 -9.93
C VAL A 2 12.87 -16.34 -9.40
N ARG A 3 13.29 -17.58 -9.57
CA ARG A 3 12.49 -18.76 -9.21
C ARG A 3 12.77 -19.32 -7.82
N ASP A 4 13.82 -18.84 -7.17
CA ASP A 4 14.08 -19.21 -5.78
C ASP A 4 13.05 -18.49 -4.89
N PRO A 5 12.23 -19.23 -4.13
CA PRO A 5 11.23 -18.61 -3.25
C PRO A 5 11.81 -17.64 -2.24
N GLN A 6 13.01 -17.89 -1.73
CA GLN A 6 13.65 -17.00 -0.77
C GLN A 6 14.09 -15.68 -1.43
N GLU A 7 14.63 -15.75 -2.64
CA GLU A 7 14.98 -14.54 -3.39
C GLU A 7 13.75 -13.72 -3.74
N MET A 8 12.66 -14.37 -4.11
CA MET A 8 11.40 -13.69 -4.39
C MET A 8 10.87 -12.97 -3.16
N LEU A 9 10.93 -13.63 -2.00
CA LEU A 9 10.47 -13.03 -0.75
C LEU A 9 11.31 -11.78 -0.41
N VAL A 10 12.63 -11.89 -0.50
CA VAL A 10 13.53 -10.74 -0.24
C VAL A 10 13.23 -9.60 -1.17
N LYS A 11 13.03 -9.87 -2.45
CA LYS A 11 12.71 -8.84 -3.45
C LYS A 11 11.38 -8.15 -3.15
N HIS A 12 10.36 -8.92 -2.77
CA HIS A 12 9.07 -8.35 -2.39
C HIS A 12 9.16 -7.48 -1.13
N ILE A 13 9.98 -7.87 -0.17
CA ILE A 13 10.21 -7.08 1.04
C ILE A 13 10.94 -5.78 0.68
N LEU A 14 12.01 -5.86 -0.12
CA LEU A 14 12.75 -4.68 -0.58
C LEU A 14 11.87 -3.73 -1.38
N ASP A 15 11.06 -4.27 -2.28
CA ASP A 15 10.10 -3.50 -3.07
C ASP A 15 9.09 -2.75 -2.20
N SER A 16 8.77 -3.32 -1.05
CA SER A 16 7.86 -2.70 -0.07
C SER A 16 8.54 -1.60 0.74
N ILE A 17 9.71 -1.89 1.32
CA ILE A 17 10.33 -0.96 2.27
C ILE A 17 10.93 0.28 1.64
N VAL A 18 11.23 0.26 0.34
CA VAL A 18 11.77 1.44 -0.36
C VAL A 18 10.81 2.61 -0.39
N VAL A 19 9.51 2.39 -0.16
CA VAL A 19 8.53 3.47 -0.11
C VAL A 19 8.48 4.15 1.26
N SER A 20 9.06 3.54 2.28
CA SER A 20 8.98 4.04 3.66
C SER A 20 9.41 5.51 3.82
N PRO A 21 10.51 6.00 3.22
CA PRO A 21 10.93 7.38 3.40
C PRO A 21 9.92 8.42 2.87
N TYR A 22 9.02 8.01 2.01
CA TYR A 22 8.07 8.93 1.37
C TYR A 22 6.74 9.03 2.12
N LEU A 23 6.51 8.15 3.10
CA LEU A 23 5.26 8.14 3.87
C LEU A 23 5.22 9.31 4.85
N GLN A 24 4.15 10.09 4.78
CA GLN A 24 3.94 11.21 5.68
C GLN A 24 2.77 10.93 6.61
N GLY A 25 2.98 11.14 7.90
CA GLY A 25 1.96 10.91 8.92
C GLY A 25 2.19 9.63 9.71
N ASP A 26 1.15 9.21 10.43
CA ASP A 26 1.26 8.14 11.41
C ASP A 26 0.28 6.99 11.23
N ARG A 27 -0.76 7.18 10.43
CA ARG A 27 -1.82 6.18 10.28
C ARG A 27 -2.05 5.87 8.80
N PHE A 28 -1.88 4.61 8.44
CA PHE A 28 -1.92 4.16 7.05
C PHE A 28 -2.84 2.96 6.88
N ILE A 29 -3.43 2.83 5.69
CA ILE A 29 -4.15 1.64 5.28
C ILE A 29 -3.55 1.10 3.98
N ASP A 30 -3.36 -0.21 3.94
CA ASP A 30 -2.92 -0.94 2.74
C ASP A 30 -4.13 -1.68 2.17
N VAL A 31 -4.66 -1.19 1.06
CA VAL A 31 -5.89 -1.69 0.44
C VAL A 31 -5.57 -2.78 -0.57
N GLY A 32 -6.22 -3.93 -0.40
CA GLY A 32 -5.92 -5.11 -1.21
C GLY A 32 -4.54 -5.65 -0.90
N THR A 33 -4.22 -5.75 0.38
CA THR A 33 -2.87 -6.03 0.87
C THR A 33 -2.32 -7.41 0.46
N GLY A 34 -3.19 -8.34 0.09
CA GLY A 34 -2.79 -9.69 -0.32
C GLY A 34 -2.04 -10.42 0.79
N PRO A 35 -0.80 -10.86 0.56
CA PRO A 35 -0.01 -11.52 1.58
C PRO A 35 0.59 -10.54 2.62
N GLY A 36 0.12 -9.30 2.66
CA GLY A 36 0.60 -8.29 3.58
C GLY A 36 1.65 -7.36 3.00
N LEU A 37 1.66 -7.17 1.69
CA LEU A 37 2.63 -6.32 1.00
C LEU A 37 1.94 -5.10 0.37
N PRO A 38 2.44 -3.89 0.59
CA PRO A 38 3.65 -3.53 1.34
C PRO A 38 3.47 -3.38 2.85
N GLY A 39 2.26 -3.57 3.36
CA GLY A 39 1.88 -3.18 4.72
C GLY A 39 2.68 -3.84 5.84
N LEU A 40 2.89 -5.16 5.80
CA LEU A 40 3.63 -5.86 6.87
C LEU A 40 5.09 -5.40 6.97
N PRO A 41 5.88 -5.40 5.88
CA PRO A 41 7.26 -4.90 5.97
C PRO A 41 7.33 -3.45 6.44
N LEU A 42 6.41 -2.59 5.99
CA LEU A 42 6.38 -1.20 6.41
C LEU A 42 6.07 -1.06 7.90
N ALA A 43 5.15 -1.86 8.42
CA ALA A 43 4.82 -1.85 9.84
C ALA A 43 5.99 -2.30 10.69
N ILE A 44 6.73 -3.30 10.25
CA ILE A 44 7.90 -3.82 10.97
C ILE A 44 8.96 -2.73 11.13
N ILE A 45 9.26 -1.97 10.08
CA ILE A 45 10.30 -0.93 10.13
C ILE A 45 9.80 0.41 10.65
N ASN A 46 8.48 0.55 10.87
CA ASN A 46 7.87 1.77 11.41
C ASN A 46 7.03 1.43 12.65
N PRO A 47 7.65 0.98 13.74
CA PRO A 47 6.92 0.46 14.90
C PRO A 47 6.05 1.50 15.62
N THR A 48 6.29 2.79 15.38
CA THR A 48 5.50 3.87 15.99
C THR A 48 4.32 4.32 15.12
N LYS A 49 4.23 3.81 13.89
CA LYS A 49 3.12 4.12 12.98
C LYS A 49 2.08 3.00 13.00
N GLN A 50 0.84 3.33 12.67
CA GLN A 50 -0.28 2.39 12.67
C GLN A 50 -0.64 1.99 11.24
N PHE A 51 -0.85 0.69 11.03
CA PHE A 51 -1.19 0.15 9.71
C PHE A 51 -2.43 -0.72 9.80
N VAL A 52 -3.43 -0.38 8.99
CA VAL A 52 -4.58 -1.25 8.73
C VAL A 52 -4.27 -2.01 7.43
N LEU A 53 -4.37 -3.32 7.46
CA LEU A 53 -4.18 -4.17 6.28
C LEU A 53 -5.53 -4.78 5.91
N LEU A 54 -6.05 -4.34 4.77
CA LEU A 54 -7.41 -4.66 4.33
C LEU A 54 -7.38 -5.58 3.11
N ASP A 55 -8.16 -6.63 3.16
CA ASP A 55 -8.39 -7.51 2.01
C ASP A 55 -9.78 -8.11 2.10
N SER A 56 -10.36 -8.46 0.97
CA SER A 56 -11.68 -9.07 0.90
C SER A 56 -11.66 -10.60 0.97
N LEU A 57 -10.47 -11.20 0.99
CA LEU A 57 -10.32 -12.65 1.03
C LEU A 57 -9.92 -13.13 2.42
N GLY A 58 -10.79 -13.94 3.03
CA GLY A 58 -10.57 -14.44 4.39
C GLY A 58 -9.27 -15.21 4.57
N LYS A 59 -8.85 -15.96 3.55
CA LYS A 59 -7.62 -16.74 3.59
C LYS A 59 -6.39 -15.83 3.73
N ARG A 60 -6.36 -14.68 3.04
CA ARG A 60 -5.28 -13.72 3.14
C ARG A 60 -5.25 -13.05 4.51
N ILE A 61 -6.40 -12.66 5.03
CA ILE A 61 -6.48 -12.04 6.35
C ILE A 61 -6.07 -13.02 7.45
N SER A 62 -6.44 -14.30 7.33
CA SER A 62 -5.99 -15.33 8.27
C SER A 62 -4.47 -15.47 8.29
N PHE A 63 -3.83 -15.46 7.12
CA PHE A 63 -2.37 -15.45 7.00
C PHE A 63 -1.76 -14.24 7.72
N ILE A 64 -2.31 -13.06 7.48
CA ILE A 64 -1.80 -11.83 8.08
C ILE A 64 -1.97 -11.86 9.61
N ARG A 65 -3.11 -12.33 10.12
CA ARG A 65 -3.33 -12.47 11.56
C ARG A 65 -2.31 -13.38 12.21
N ASN A 66 -2.00 -14.50 11.56
CA ASN A 66 -0.96 -15.41 12.04
C ASN A 66 0.41 -14.75 12.05
N ALA A 67 0.77 -14.04 10.99
CA ALA A 67 2.04 -13.32 10.91
C ALA A 67 2.16 -12.25 11.99
N VAL A 68 1.13 -11.46 12.20
CA VAL A 68 1.07 -10.42 13.24
C VAL A 68 1.31 -11.03 14.63
N ARG A 69 0.66 -12.15 14.91
CA ARG A 69 0.80 -12.83 16.21
C ARG A 69 2.21 -13.39 16.38
N GLU A 70 2.72 -14.10 15.37
CA GLU A 70 4.05 -14.72 15.45
C GLU A 70 5.18 -13.71 15.55
N LEU A 71 5.03 -12.57 14.87
CA LEU A 71 6.03 -11.50 14.90
C LEU A 71 5.85 -10.54 16.08
N GLY A 72 4.76 -10.69 16.85
CA GLY A 72 4.47 -9.83 17.98
C GLY A 72 4.22 -8.37 17.59
N LEU A 73 3.62 -8.13 16.42
CA LEU A 73 3.36 -6.77 15.95
C LEU A 73 2.16 -6.17 16.69
N THR A 74 2.34 -4.96 17.21
CA THR A 74 1.30 -4.25 17.96
C THR A 74 0.70 -3.09 17.17
N ASN A 75 1.22 -2.81 15.99
CA ASN A 75 0.84 -1.66 15.16
C ASN A 75 0.14 -2.05 13.85
N VAL A 76 -0.37 -3.27 13.77
CA VAL A 76 -1.07 -3.79 12.58
C VAL A 76 -2.47 -4.26 12.97
N GLU A 77 -3.46 -3.79 12.23
CA GLU A 77 -4.85 -4.23 12.34
C GLU A 77 -5.27 -4.88 11.02
N PRO A 78 -5.37 -6.22 10.96
CA PRO A 78 -5.92 -6.90 9.79
C PRO A 78 -7.44 -6.71 9.72
N VAL A 79 -7.97 -6.38 8.55
CA VAL A 79 -9.41 -6.17 8.36
C VAL A 79 -9.90 -6.94 7.13
N LEU A 80 -10.88 -7.82 7.37
CA LEU A 80 -11.57 -8.54 6.30
C LEU A 80 -12.78 -7.72 5.86
N SER A 81 -12.65 -7.05 4.73
CA SER A 81 -13.72 -6.22 4.17
C SER A 81 -13.44 -5.89 2.72
N ARG A 82 -14.51 -5.61 1.97
CA ARG A 82 -14.40 -4.90 0.71
C ARG A 82 -14.15 -3.43 1.04
N VAL A 83 -13.32 -2.77 0.22
CA VAL A 83 -12.93 -1.38 0.49
C VAL A 83 -14.13 -0.44 0.48
N GLU A 84 -15.09 -0.64 -0.42
CA GLU A 84 -16.28 0.19 -0.52
C GLU A 84 -17.21 0.07 0.69
N GLU A 85 -17.12 -1.03 1.42
CA GLU A 85 -17.94 -1.29 2.61
C GLU A 85 -17.25 -0.90 3.91
N TYR A 86 -15.95 -0.65 3.86
CA TYR A 86 -15.17 -0.34 5.04
C TYR A 86 -15.35 1.12 5.45
N GLN A 87 -15.88 1.34 6.65
CA GLN A 87 -16.11 2.67 7.24
C GLN A 87 -15.24 2.80 8.49
N PRO A 88 -14.02 3.33 8.37
CA PRO A 88 -13.13 3.47 9.52
C PRO A 88 -13.62 4.53 10.48
N GLU A 89 -13.41 4.31 11.78
CA GLU A 89 -13.68 5.33 12.81
C GLU A 89 -12.74 6.53 12.66
N GLN A 90 -11.50 6.26 12.30
CA GLN A 90 -10.50 7.29 12.04
C GLN A 90 -9.99 7.14 10.62
N LYS A 91 -9.91 8.25 9.91
CA LYS A 91 -9.36 8.28 8.57
C LYS A 91 -7.82 8.23 8.60
N PHE A 92 -7.23 8.13 7.44
CA PHE A 92 -5.82 7.80 7.30
C PHE A 92 -5.01 8.97 6.77
N ASP A 93 -3.77 9.08 7.24
CA ASP A 93 -2.77 9.99 6.65
C ASP A 93 -2.36 9.52 5.26
N GLY A 94 -2.33 8.22 5.06
CA GLY A 94 -1.99 7.63 3.77
C GLY A 94 -2.76 6.37 3.44
N VAL A 95 -3.13 6.26 2.18
CA VAL A 95 -3.77 5.08 1.59
C VAL A 95 -2.79 4.48 0.59
N LEU A 96 -2.30 3.29 0.89
CA LEU A 96 -1.36 2.56 0.03
C LEU A 96 -2.08 1.47 -0.74
N SER A 97 -1.66 1.19 -1.95
CA SER A 97 -2.11 0.00 -2.66
C SER A 97 -1.21 -0.35 -3.83
N ARG A 98 -1.07 -1.66 -4.08
CA ARG A 98 -0.53 -2.23 -5.31
C ARG A 98 -1.64 -2.85 -6.16
N ALA A 99 -2.87 -2.89 -5.62
CA ALA A 99 -3.94 -3.72 -6.17
C ALA A 99 -4.69 -3.12 -7.35
N PHE A 100 -4.61 -1.80 -7.56
CA PHE A 100 -5.39 -1.13 -8.58
C PHE A 100 -4.68 -1.02 -9.91
N ALA A 101 -5.43 -1.25 -10.99
CA ALA A 101 -4.91 -1.15 -12.35
C ALA A 101 -4.62 0.30 -12.75
N SER A 102 -5.37 1.24 -12.20
CA SER A 102 -5.24 2.67 -12.54
C SER A 102 -5.40 3.56 -11.33
N LEU A 103 -4.87 4.78 -11.44
CA LEU A 103 -5.04 5.81 -10.41
C LEU A 103 -6.52 6.17 -10.24
N LYS A 104 -7.28 6.19 -11.34
CA LYS A 104 -8.72 6.44 -11.31
C LYS A 104 -9.44 5.41 -10.44
N ASP A 105 -9.17 4.13 -10.65
CA ASP A 105 -9.81 3.07 -9.88
C ASP A 105 -9.47 3.21 -8.38
N MET A 106 -8.21 3.47 -8.08
CA MET A 106 -7.78 3.66 -6.68
C MET A 106 -8.52 4.80 -6.01
N THR A 107 -8.60 5.95 -6.64
CA THR A 107 -9.30 7.11 -6.06
C THR A 107 -10.81 6.91 -6.02
N ASP A 108 -11.40 6.27 -7.03
CA ASP A 108 -12.83 5.99 -7.04
C ASP A 108 -13.23 5.07 -5.88
N TRP A 109 -12.45 4.02 -5.62
CA TRP A 109 -12.77 3.05 -4.58
C TRP A 109 -12.35 3.48 -3.18
N CYS A 110 -11.31 4.32 -3.06
CA CYS A 110 -10.68 4.64 -1.77
C CYS A 110 -10.89 6.09 -1.33
N HIS A 111 -11.70 6.88 -2.02
CA HIS A 111 -11.83 8.32 -1.76
C HIS A 111 -12.27 8.67 -0.33
N HIS A 112 -12.96 7.75 0.33
CA HIS A 112 -13.50 7.94 1.69
C HIS A 112 -12.49 7.64 2.80
N LEU A 113 -11.30 7.15 2.47
CA LEU A 113 -10.34 6.68 3.45
C LEU A 113 -9.37 7.74 3.96
N PRO A 114 -8.81 8.63 3.11
CA PRO A 114 -7.81 9.58 3.61
C PRO A 114 -8.45 10.74 4.37
N LYS A 115 -7.69 11.27 5.33
CA LYS A 115 -7.98 12.55 5.95
C LYS A 115 -7.97 13.65 4.89
N GLU A 116 -8.49 14.84 5.24
CA GLU A 116 -8.53 15.98 4.35
C GLU A 116 -7.17 16.29 3.70
N ASN A 117 -6.09 16.18 4.47
CA ASN A 117 -4.72 16.41 3.97
C ASN A 117 -3.94 15.10 3.78
N GLY A 118 -4.64 13.99 3.69
CA GLY A 118 -4.02 12.69 3.47
C GLY A 118 -3.64 12.46 2.02
N TYR A 119 -2.76 11.48 1.81
CA TYR A 119 -2.27 11.13 0.48
C TYR A 119 -2.68 9.73 0.07
N PHE A 120 -2.78 9.54 -1.24
CA PHE A 120 -2.76 8.21 -1.85
C PHE A 120 -1.32 7.91 -2.27
N TYR A 121 -0.90 6.69 -2.03
CA TYR A 121 0.40 6.16 -2.42
C TYR A 121 0.17 4.94 -3.31
N ALA A 122 0.21 5.15 -4.61
CA ALA A 122 0.01 4.07 -5.57
C ALA A 122 1.36 3.45 -5.95
N LEU A 123 1.51 2.17 -5.68
CA LEU A 123 2.70 1.41 -6.03
C LEU A 123 2.47 0.78 -7.41
N LYS A 124 3.23 1.22 -8.39
CA LYS A 124 3.09 0.83 -9.78
C LYS A 124 4.38 0.22 -10.30
N GLY A 125 4.27 -0.74 -11.21
CA GLY A 125 5.39 -1.16 -12.02
C GLY A 125 5.70 -0.09 -13.06
N ILE A 126 4.98 -0.14 -14.16
CA ILE A 126 5.07 0.88 -15.21
C ILE A 126 4.04 1.96 -14.92
N TYR A 127 4.45 3.22 -15.07
CA TYR A 127 3.57 4.37 -14.93
C TYR A 127 3.42 5.06 -16.28
N HIS A 128 2.16 5.29 -16.68
CA HIS A 128 1.83 6.04 -17.89
C HIS A 128 1.18 7.37 -17.49
N GLU A 129 1.70 8.46 -18.04
CA GLU A 129 1.15 9.80 -17.76
C GLU A 129 -0.33 9.94 -18.16
N ASP A 130 -0.80 9.12 -19.08
CA ASP A 130 -2.19 9.08 -19.51
C ASP A 130 -3.15 8.79 -18.34
N GLU A 131 -2.68 8.09 -17.30
CA GLU A 131 -3.51 7.77 -16.14
C GLU A 131 -3.99 9.03 -15.40
N VAL A 132 -3.21 10.10 -15.46
CA VAL A 132 -3.56 11.38 -14.82
C VAL A 132 -4.77 12.01 -15.48
N GLN A 133 -4.90 11.86 -16.80
CA GLN A 133 -5.99 12.46 -17.55
C GLN A 133 -7.36 11.88 -17.19
N GLU A 134 -7.38 10.64 -16.70
CA GLU A 134 -8.61 9.96 -16.28
C GLU A 134 -9.04 10.30 -14.86
N LEU A 135 -8.16 10.94 -14.08
CA LEU A 135 -8.48 11.31 -12.70
C LEU A 135 -9.56 12.39 -12.65
N ASP A 136 -10.41 12.30 -11.65
CA ASP A 136 -11.31 13.40 -11.29
C ASP A 136 -10.47 14.64 -10.98
N LYS A 137 -10.94 15.81 -11.40
CA LYS A 137 -10.22 17.07 -11.25
C LYS A 137 -9.91 17.46 -9.80
N LYS A 138 -10.61 16.88 -8.84
CA LYS A 138 -10.33 17.12 -7.42
C LYS A 138 -9.06 16.44 -6.92
N PHE A 139 -8.50 15.50 -7.70
CA PHE A 139 -7.24 14.83 -7.36
C PHE A 139 -6.11 15.35 -8.22
N GLU A 140 -4.95 15.49 -7.61
CA GLU A 140 -3.76 15.97 -8.28
C GLU A 140 -2.58 15.08 -7.91
N VAL A 141 -1.80 14.68 -8.92
CA VAL A 141 -0.53 13.98 -8.68
C VAL A 141 0.48 14.96 -8.15
N LYS A 142 0.98 14.70 -6.94
CA LYS A 142 1.94 15.55 -6.25
C LYS A 142 3.38 15.16 -6.53
N ASP A 143 3.63 13.88 -6.76
CA ASP A 143 4.98 13.38 -7.03
C ASP A 143 4.92 12.04 -7.77
N VAL A 144 5.91 11.81 -8.61
CA VAL A 144 6.13 10.54 -9.31
C VAL A 144 7.57 10.14 -9.02
N ILE A 145 7.75 9.09 -8.25
CA ILE A 145 9.05 8.66 -7.76
C ILE A 145 9.44 7.36 -8.43
N THR A 146 10.56 7.36 -9.13
CA THR A 146 11.15 6.12 -9.65
C THR A 146 11.92 5.46 -8.53
N LEU A 147 11.56 4.22 -8.23
CA LEU A 147 12.15 3.46 -7.13
C LEU A 147 13.26 2.56 -7.67
N ASN A 148 14.43 2.67 -7.06
CA ASN A 148 15.54 1.76 -7.31
C ASN A 148 15.56 0.69 -6.23
N VAL A 149 15.24 -0.53 -6.62
CA VAL A 149 15.30 -1.68 -5.73
C VAL A 149 16.46 -2.56 -6.18
N PRO A 150 17.46 -2.78 -5.31
CA PRO A 150 18.61 -3.60 -5.67
C PRO A 150 18.18 -4.99 -6.16
N GLU A 151 18.78 -5.43 -7.25
CA GLU A 151 18.56 -6.76 -7.86
C GLU A 151 17.17 -6.98 -8.46
N LEU A 152 16.27 -5.99 -8.42
CA LEU A 152 15.00 -6.10 -9.12
C LEU A 152 15.13 -5.61 -10.56
N VAL A 153 14.64 -6.43 -11.48
CA VAL A 153 14.53 -6.07 -12.90
C VAL A 153 13.13 -5.51 -13.14
N GLY A 154 13.07 -4.43 -13.89
CA GLY A 154 11.81 -3.79 -14.24
C GLY A 154 11.61 -2.48 -13.52
N GLU A 155 10.65 -1.72 -14.02
CA GLU A 155 10.32 -0.41 -13.47
C GLU A 155 9.48 -0.53 -12.20
N ARG A 156 9.76 0.37 -11.25
CA ARG A 156 8.95 0.54 -10.04
C ARG A 156 8.76 2.02 -9.81
N HIS A 157 7.52 2.40 -9.56
CA HIS A 157 7.14 3.79 -9.34
C HIS A 157 6.24 3.92 -8.12
N LEU A 158 6.44 5.00 -7.39
CA LEU A 158 5.51 5.43 -6.36
C LEU A 158 4.85 6.72 -6.83
N ILE A 159 3.53 6.71 -6.95
CA ILE A 159 2.75 7.88 -7.34
C ILE A 159 2.07 8.42 -6.09
N VAL A 160 2.38 9.67 -5.74
CA VAL A 160 1.80 10.36 -4.58
C VAL A 160 0.77 11.35 -5.09
N LEU A 161 -0.46 11.22 -4.63
CA LEU A 161 -1.55 12.11 -5.05
C LEU A 161 -2.53 12.39 -3.91
N ARG A 162 -3.29 13.45 -4.07
CA ARG A 162 -4.39 13.81 -3.17
C ARG A 162 -5.39 14.76 -3.80
#